data_611018287203197c30469665a8378ea2
#
_entry.id   611018287203197c30469665a8378ea2
#
_cell.length_a   1.000
_cell.length_b   1.000
_cell.length_c   1.000
_cell.angle_alpha   90.00
_cell.angle_beta   90.00
_cell.angle_gamma   90.00
#
_symmetry.space_group_name_H-M   'P 1'
#
loop_
_entity.id
_entity.type
_entity.pdbx_description
1 polymer ?
#
loop_
_entity_poly.entity_id
_entity_poly.type
_entity_poly.pdbx_seq_one_letter_code
_entity_poly.pdbx_strand_id
1 'polypeptide(L)'
;MMLDKIKEKALEEHIPIIMDDTLDVIGKYLEKEKPKRILEIGTAVGYSAICFSKFLDKDGMIDTIERDVERIKEAKINIKNMNLEKVINIYEGDAVEILPTLNKKYDVVFIDAAKGKYPFFLKESLRMINKNGIIFADNILYKGYVMSDYNKHKQRTAVRNLREYIKEITENPNLETEILEVGDGLAVSRIISGGMYE
;
A
#
# COMPACT_ATOMS: atom_id res chain seq x y z
N MET A 1 -2.48 -22.92 8.56
CA MET A 1 -3.62 -22.68 7.61
C MET A 1 -3.09 -22.31 6.21
N MET A 2 -3.94 -22.13 5.18
CA MET A 2 -3.44 -21.80 3.82
C MET A 2 -2.65 -20.47 3.79
N LEU A 3 -3.12 -19.47 4.52
CA LEU A 3 -2.46 -18.16 4.62
C LEU A 3 -1.04 -18.28 5.21
N ASP A 4 -0.83 -19.13 6.21
CA ASP A 4 0.50 -19.35 6.81
C ASP A 4 1.46 -19.95 5.78
N LYS A 5 0.98 -20.88 4.94
CA LYS A 5 1.78 -21.47 3.86
C LYS A 5 2.20 -20.43 2.80
N ILE A 6 1.32 -19.47 2.48
CA ILE A 6 1.67 -18.36 1.56
C ILE A 6 2.79 -17.53 2.19
N LYS A 7 2.68 -17.21 3.48
CA LYS A 7 3.69 -16.46 4.22
C LYS A 7 5.02 -17.21 4.30
N GLU A 8 5.00 -18.47 4.74
CA GLU A 8 6.19 -19.32 4.86
C GLU A 8 6.93 -19.40 3.54
N LYS A 9 6.21 -19.72 2.45
CA LYS A 9 6.79 -19.78 1.10
C LYS A 9 7.40 -18.44 0.68
N ALA A 10 6.71 -17.33 0.89
CA ALA A 10 7.24 -16.00 0.55
C ALA A 10 8.55 -15.70 1.31
N LEU A 11 8.62 -16.05 2.59
CA LEU A 11 9.83 -15.88 3.40
C LEU A 11 10.98 -16.79 2.93
N GLU A 12 10.71 -18.06 2.61
CA GLU A 12 11.69 -19.00 2.06
C GLU A 12 12.28 -18.52 0.72
N GLU A 13 11.43 -17.95 -0.14
CA GLU A 13 11.82 -17.41 -1.44
C GLU A 13 12.34 -15.96 -1.36
N HIS A 14 12.50 -15.40 -0.16
CA HIS A 14 12.94 -14.03 0.07
C HIS A 14 12.09 -12.97 -0.67
N ILE A 15 10.80 -13.25 -0.82
CA ILE A 15 9.85 -12.30 -1.36
C ILE A 15 9.48 -11.30 -0.26
N PRO A 16 9.63 -9.99 -0.49
CA PRO A 16 9.19 -9.01 0.47
C PRO A 16 7.66 -9.06 0.60
N ILE A 17 7.19 -9.26 1.82
CA ILE A 17 5.77 -9.17 2.21
C ILE A 17 5.66 -8.26 3.42
N ILE A 18 4.48 -7.71 3.65
CA ILE A 18 4.18 -6.87 4.81
C ILE A 18 4.58 -7.58 6.12
N MET A 19 5.22 -6.85 7.03
CA MET A 19 5.62 -7.35 8.35
C MET A 19 4.41 -7.49 9.27
N ASP A 20 4.48 -8.44 10.23
CA ASP A 20 3.33 -8.75 11.11
C ASP A 20 2.89 -7.55 11.96
N ASP A 21 3.82 -6.82 12.52
CA ASP A 21 3.55 -5.63 13.32
C ASP A 21 2.89 -4.51 12.50
N THR A 22 3.33 -4.31 11.27
CA THR A 22 2.70 -3.37 10.32
C THR A 22 1.29 -3.83 9.96
N LEU A 23 1.12 -5.14 9.67
CA LEU A 23 -0.17 -5.73 9.36
C LEU A 23 -1.16 -5.60 10.52
N ASP A 24 -0.71 -5.82 11.76
CA ASP A 24 -1.52 -5.70 12.96
C ASP A 24 -2.00 -4.25 13.18
N VAL A 25 -1.13 -3.27 12.93
CA VAL A 25 -1.51 -1.86 13.02
C VAL A 25 -2.54 -1.51 11.95
N ILE A 26 -2.28 -1.82 10.69
CA ILE A 26 -3.21 -1.55 9.58
C ILE A 26 -4.54 -2.28 9.84
N GLY A 27 -4.50 -3.53 10.30
CA GLY A 27 -5.69 -4.33 10.62
C GLY A 27 -6.62 -3.64 11.60
N LYS A 28 -6.09 -3.00 12.67
CA LYS A 28 -6.89 -2.24 13.64
C LYS A 28 -7.63 -1.05 13.01
N TYR A 29 -6.99 -0.36 12.06
CA TYR A 29 -7.66 0.70 11.30
C TYR A 29 -8.75 0.12 10.40
N LEU A 30 -8.44 -0.92 9.62
CA LEU A 30 -9.39 -1.55 8.71
C LEU A 30 -10.60 -2.15 9.42
N GLU A 31 -10.40 -2.75 10.61
CA GLU A 31 -11.49 -3.29 11.43
C GLU A 31 -12.47 -2.22 11.89
N LYS A 32 -11.96 -1.02 12.20
CA LYS A 32 -12.76 0.14 12.60
C LYS A 32 -13.48 0.78 11.41
N GLU A 33 -12.75 0.97 10.30
CA GLU A 33 -13.26 1.69 9.12
C GLU A 33 -14.18 0.84 8.24
N LYS A 34 -13.97 -0.48 8.19
CA LYS A 34 -14.70 -1.44 7.34
C LYS A 34 -14.82 -0.93 5.90
N PRO A 35 -13.69 -0.74 5.20
CA PRO A 35 -13.70 -0.13 3.89
C PRO A 35 -14.44 -0.99 2.87
N LYS A 36 -15.13 -0.34 1.93
CA LYS A 36 -15.72 -0.99 0.76
C LYS A 36 -14.76 -1.13 -0.39
N ARG A 37 -13.81 -0.19 -0.51
CA ARG A 37 -12.83 -0.22 -1.59
C ARG A 37 -11.43 0.07 -1.06
N ILE A 38 -10.52 -0.87 -1.31
CA ILE A 38 -9.09 -0.70 -1.05
C ILE A 38 -8.37 -0.69 -2.39
N LEU A 39 -7.42 0.24 -2.55
CA LEU A 39 -6.40 0.21 -3.60
C LEU A 39 -5.07 -0.17 -2.97
N GLU A 40 -4.42 -1.18 -3.50
CA GLU A 40 -3.06 -1.57 -3.13
C GLU A 40 -2.11 -1.32 -4.29
N ILE A 41 -0.98 -0.66 -4.02
CA ILE A 41 0.08 -0.40 -4.98
C ILE A 41 1.28 -1.28 -4.62
N GLY A 42 1.42 -2.41 -5.29
CA GLY A 42 2.37 -3.48 -5.01
C GLY A 42 1.69 -4.72 -4.43
N THR A 43 1.33 -5.67 -5.30
CA THR A 43 0.65 -6.93 -4.92
C THR A 43 1.61 -7.98 -4.39
N ALA A 44 2.84 -8.02 -4.93
CA ALA A 44 3.76 -9.14 -4.77
C ALA A 44 3.03 -10.48 -4.97
N VAL A 45 3.00 -11.36 -3.96
CA VAL A 45 2.32 -12.66 -4.01
C VAL A 45 0.86 -12.61 -3.51
N GLY A 46 0.30 -11.42 -3.29
CA GLY A 46 -1.09 -11.21 -2.86
C GLY A 46 -1.33 -11.37 -1.36
N TYR A 47 -0.28 -11.49 -0.55
CA TYR A 47 -0.40 -11.79 0.88
C TYR A 47 -1.14 -10.68 1.64
N SER A 48 -0.75 -9.41 1.49
CA SER A 48 -1.38 -8.24 2.12
C SER A 48 -2.83 -8.07 1.67
N ALA A 49 -3.12 -8.14 0.37
CA ALA A 49 -4.49 -8.06 -0.15
C ALA A 49 -5.39 -9.15 0.45
N ILE A 50 -4.91 -10.40 0.55
CA ILE A 50 -5.64 -11.50 1.19
C ILE A 50 -5.88 -11.20 2.68
N CYS A 51 -4.89 -10.65 3.39
CA CYS A 51 -5.06 -10.27 4.79
C CYS A 51 -6.11 -9.16 4.95
N PHE A 52 -6.05 -8.12 4.11
CA PHE A 52 -6.96 -6.98 4.17
C PHE A 52 -8.41 -7.36 3.81
N SER A 53 -8.62 -8.38 2.97
CA SER A 53 -9.95 -8.82 2.56
C SER A 53 -10.85 -9.21 3.73
N LYS A 54 -10.28 -9.61 4.87
CA LYS A 54 -11.01 -9.99 6.09
C LYS A 54 -11.71 -8.82 6.78
N PHE A 55 -11.27 -7.60 6.51
CA PHE A 55 -11.74 -6.37 7.15
C PHE A 55 -12.71 -5.58 6.27
N LEU A 56 -12.93 -6.02 5.03
CA LEU A 56 -13.85 -5.34 4.12
C LEU A 56 -15.29 -5.34 4.65
N ASP A 57 -16.01 -4.27 4.37
CA ASP A 57 -17.47 -4.25 4.50
C ASP A 57 -18.11 -5.25 3.53
N LYS A 58 -19.42 -5.51 3.72
CA LYS A 58 -20.18 -6.40 2.82
C LYS A 58 -20.04 -5.91 1.37
N ASP A 59 -19.78 -6.86 0.47
CA ASP A 59 -19.56 -6.62 -0.96
C ASP A 59 -18.33 -5.70 -1.27
N GLY A 60 -17.39 -5.61 -0.31
CA GLY A 60 -16.17 -4.84 -0.48
C GLY A 60 -15.20 -5.51 -1.46
N MET A 61 -14.33 -4.70 -2.06
CA MET A 61 -13.38 -5.13 -3.08
C MET A 61 -12.00 -4.50 -2.87
N ILE A 62 -10.98 -5.22 -3.31
CA ILE A 62 -9.60 -4.74 -3.38
C ILE A 62 -9.16 -4.72 -4.85
N ASP A 63 -8.72 -3.57 -5.31
CA ASP A 63 -7.96 -3.42 -6.55
C ASP A 63 -6.47 -3.37 -6.16
N THR A 64 -5.64 -4.22 -6.75
CA THR A 64 -4.20 -4.25 -6.49
C THR A 64 -3.39 -4.24 -7.79
N ILE A 65 -2.18 -3.68 -7.77
CA ILE A 65 -1.38 -3.46 -8.98
C ILE A 65 -0.03 -4.17 -8.83
N GLU A 66 0.34 -4.98 -9.81
CA GLU A 66 1.65 -5.65 -9.87
C GLU A 66 2.19 -5.68 -11.30
N ARG A 67 3.49 -5.48 -11.47
CA ARG A 67 4.14 -5.49 -12.77
C ARG A 67 4.97 -6.74 -13.05
N ASP A 68 5.39 -7.44 -12.01
CA ASP A 68 6.19 -8.64 -12.13
C ASP A 68 5.30 -9.83 -12.51
N VAL A 69 5.54 -10.39 -13.70
CA VAL A 69 4.72 -11.45 -14.28
C VAL A 69 4.70 -12.72 -13.41
N GLU A 70 5.83 -13.06 -12.78
CA GLU A 70 5.89 -14.26 -11.93
C GLU A 70 5.16 -14.02 -10.59
N ARG A 71 5.25 -12.80 -10.03
CA ARG A 71 4.47 -12.42 -8.85
C ARG A 71 2.97 -12.42 -9.14
N ILE A 72 2.56 -11.90 -10.28
CA ILE A 72 1.15 -11.92 -10.73
C ILE A 72 0.62 -13.36 -10.81
N LYS A 73 1.37 -14.29 -11.42
CA LYS A 73 0.96 -15.68 -11.51
C LYS A 73 0.77 -16.30 -10.13
N GLU A 74 1.71 -16.05 -9.23
CA GLU A 74 1.66 -16.57 -7.87
C GLU A 74 0.51 -15.95 -7.08
N ALA A 75 0.32 -14.62 -7.15
CA ALA A 75 -0.79 -13.93 -6.51
C ALA A 75 -2.15 -14.48 -6.97
N LYS A 76 -2.34 -14.72 -8.27
CA LYS A 76 -3.57 -15.33 -8.80
C LYS A 76 -3.83 -16.71 -8.21
N ILE A 77 -2.80 -17.55 -8.09
CA ILE A 77 -2.92 -18.88 -7.47
C ILE A 77 -3.32 -18.74 -5.99
N ASN A 78 -2.67 -17.86 -5.26
CA ASN A 78 -2.94 -17.63 -3.84
C ASN A 78 -4.36 -17.10 -3.60
N ILE A 79 -4.79 -16.10 -4.37
CA ILE A 79 -6.14 -15.53 -4.32
C ILE A 79 -7.20 -16.59 -4.62
N LYS A 80 -6.97 -17.43 -5.64
CA LYS A 80 -7.86 -18.54 -5.99
C LYS A 80 -7.94 -19.57 -4.88
N ASN A 81 -6.82 -19.98 -4.29
CA ASN A 81 -6.76 -20.94 -3.20
C ASN A 81 -7.48 -20.44 -1.93
N MET A 82 -7.64 -19.13 -1.81
CA MET A 82 -8.39 -18.47 -0.74
C MET A 82 -9.86 -18.17 -1.11
N ASN A 83 -10.31 -18.53 -2.34
CA ASN A 83 -11.63 -18.23 -2.90
C ASN A 83 -11.97 -16.73 -2.93
N LEU A 84 -10.98 -15.87 -3.24
CA LEU A 84 -11.08 -14.43 -3.22
C LEU A 84 -11.07 -13.78 -4.61
N GLU A 85 -11.22 -14.56 -5.72
CA GLU A 85 -11.16 -14.05 -7.09
C GLU A 85 -12.27 -13.03 -7.41
N LYS A 86 -13.36 -13.03 -6.65
CA LYS A 86 -14.44 -12.05 -6.79
C LYS A 86 -14.26 -10.81 -5.91
N VAL A 87 -13.28 -10.86 -5.00
CA VAL A 87 -13.00 -9.80 -4.01
C VAL A 87 -11.74 -9.02 -4.37
N ILE A 88 -10.71 -9.71 -4.87
CA ILE A 88 -9.42 -9.12 -5.20
C ILE A 88 -9.22 -9.14 -6.72
N ASN A 89 -9.07 -7.95 -7.29
CA ASN A 89 -8.80 -7.74 -8.71
C ASN A 89 -7.35 -7.25 -8.90
N ILE A 90 -6.57 -7.94 -9.72
CA ILE A 90 -5.18 -7.57 -10.04
C ILE A 90 -5.15 -6.81 -11.36
N TYR A 91 -4.62 -5.59 -11.33
CA TYR A 91 -4.19 -4.85 -12.51
C TYR A 91 -2.74 -5.21 -12.82
N GLU A 92 -2.51 -5.80 -13.99
CA GLU A 92 -1.21 -6.31 -14.42
C GLU A 92 -0.44 -5.22 -15.19
N GLY A 93 0.64 -4.69 -14.60
CA GLY A 93 1.49 -3.68 -15.23
C GLY A 93 2.11 -2.68 -14.25
N ASP A 94 2.80 -1.68 -14.78
CA ASP A 94 3.44 -0.66 -13.97
C ASP A 94 2.39 0.31 -13.38
N ALA A 95 2.45 0.50 -12.08
CA ALA A 95 1.54 1.40 -11.37
C ALA A 95 1.61 2.86 -11.89
N VAL A 96 2.76 3.28 -12.43
CA VAL A 96 2.88 4.62 -13.05
C VAL A 96 2.00 4.77 -14.28
N GLU A 97 1.78 3.69 -15.02
CA GLU A 97 0.93 3.68 -16.22
C GLU A 97 -0.54 3.43 -15.87
N ILE A 98 -0.80 2.55 -14.90
CA ILE A 98 -2.16 2.12 -14.55
C ILE A 98 -2.90 3.18 -13.73
N LEU A 99 -2.29 3.73 -12.68
CA LEU A 99 -2.97 4.65 -11.76
C LEU A 99 -3.67 5.81 -12.46
N PRO A 100 -3.07 6.50 -13.47
CA PRO A 100 -3.75 7.59 -14.17
C PRO A 100 -5.01 7.17 -14.94
N THR A 101 -5.15 5.89 -15.28
CA THR A 101 -6.32 5.36 -16.02
C THR A 101 -7.49 4.99 -15.10
N LEU A 102 -7.24 4.86 -13.79
CA LEU A 102 -8.27 4.49 -12.83
C LEU A 102 -9.16 5.69 -12.49
N ASN A 103 -10.47 5.53 -12.74
CA ASN A 103 -11.50 6.52 -12.43
C ASN A 103 -12.40 6.09 -11.26
N LYS A 104 -11.87 5.25 -10.38
CA LYS A 104 -12.56 4.77 -9.17
C LYS A 104 -12.16 5.60 -7.94
N LYS A 105 -13.00 5.58 -6.92
CA LYS A 105 -12.70 6.14 -5.61
C LYS A 105 -12.50 5.00 -4.59
N TYR A 106 -11.64 5.23 -3.60
CA TYR A 106 -11.23 4.25 -2.60
C TYR A 106 -11.34 4.81 -1.20
N ASP A 107 -11.69 3.98 -0.24
CA ASP A 107 -11.75 4.34 1.18
C ASP A 107 -10.37 4.23 1.83
N VAL A 108 -9.56 3.31 1.30
CA VAL A 108 -8.19 3.07 1.74
C VAL A 108 -7.28 2.90 0.53
N VAL A 109 -6.09 3.50 0.62
CA VAL A 109 -4.98 3.24 -0.31
C VAL A 109 -3.79 2.72 0.51
N PHE A 110 -3.20 1.61 0.07
CA PHE A 110 -1.97 1.05 0.64
C PHE A 110 -0.84 1.13 -0.39
N ILE A 111 0.26 1.80 -0.03
CA ILE A 111 1.43 2.02 -0.88
C ILE A 111 2.59 1.17 -0.34
N ASP A 112 2.94 0.10 -1.06
CA ASP A 112 4.13 -0.71 -0.80
C ASP A 112 4.78 -1.14 -2.11
N ALA A 113 5.36 -0.18 -2.82
CA ALA A 113 5.97 -0.40 -4.12
C ALA A 113 7.34 0.30 -4.23
N ALA A 114 7.77 0.64 -5.44
CA ALA A 114 9.08 1.26 -5.71
C ALA A 114 9.24 2.61 -5.00
N LYS A 115 10.10 2.68 -3.99
CA LYS A 115 10.31 3.85 -3.11
C LYS A 115 10.66 5.14 -3.88
N GLY A 116 11.29 5.01 -5.04
CA GLY A 116 11.57 6.15 -5.95
C GLY A 116 10.35 6.77 -6.63
N LYS A 117 9.13 6.27 -6.39
CA LYS A 117 7.88 6.74 -7.00
C LYS A 117 6.83 7.21 -5.96
N TYR A 118 7.16 7.26 -4.69
CA TYR A 118 6.22 7.59 -3.62
C TYR A 118 5.54 8.96 -3.78
N PRO A 119 6.22 10.06 -4.19
CA PRO A 119 5.51 11.33 -4.46
C PRO A 119 4.46 11.20 -5.58
N PHE A 120 4.76 10.44 -6.62
CA PHE A 120 3.79 10.16 -7.69
C PHE A 120 2.61 9.31 -7.17
N PHE A 121 2.88 8.27 -6.39
CA PHE A 121 1.83 7.44 -5.80
C PHE A 121 0.94 8.23 -4.84
N LEU A 122 1.51 9.14 -4.06
CA LEU A 122 0.73 10.05 -3.21
C LEU A 122 -0.22 10.92 -4.03
N LYS A 123 0.29 11.57 -5.09
CA LYS A 123 -0.51 12.42 -5.99
C LYS A 123 -1.72 11.65 -6.54
N GLU A 124 -1.50 10.45 -7.07
CA GLU A 124 -2.58 9.63 -7.61
C GLU A 124 -3.53 9.12 -6.51
N SER A 125 -3.00 8.78 -5.33
CA SER A 125 -3.81 8.40 -4.18
C SER A 125 -4.73 9.53 -3.74
N LEU A 126 -4.22 10.76 -3.63
CA LEU A 126 -5.02 11.94 -3.28
C LEU A 126 -6.13 12.22 -4.29
N ARG A 127 -5.91 11.95 -5.58
CA ARG A 127 -6.95 12.07 -6.61
C ARG A 127 -8.08 11.04 -6.43
N MET A 128 -7.75 9.84 -5.96
CA MET A 128 -8.68 8.69 -5.90
C MET A 128 -9.24 8.41 -4.51
N ILE A 129 -8.68 8.98 -3.45
CA ILE A 129 -9.16 8.73 -2.09
C ILE A 129 -10.50 9.41 -1.82
N ASN A 130 -11.38 8.75 -1.07
CA ASN A 130 -12.61 9.30 -0.58
C ASN A 130 -12.38 10.31 0.57
N LYS A 131 -13.36 11.16 0.84
CA LYS A 131 -13.39 11.98 2.05
C LYS A 131 -13.33 11.05 3.28
N ASN A 132 -12.54 11.42 4.28
CA ASN A 132 -12.21 10.65 5.48
C ASN A 132 -11.44 9.34 5.21
N GLY A 133 -11.06 9.08 3.96
CA GLY A 133 -10.25 7.89 3.61
C GLY A 133 -8.85 7.95 4.20
N ILE A 134 -8.17 6.81 4.18
CA ILE A 134 -6.84 6.65 4.77
C ILE A 134 -5.85 6.19 3.70
N ILE A 135 -4.69 6.83 3.68
CA ILE A 135 -3.54 6.40 2.88
C ILE A 135 -2.49 5.83 3.85
N PHE A 136 -2.17 4.55 3.69
CA PHE A 136 -1.03 3.90 4.34
C PHE A 136 0.15 3.85 3.38
N ALA A 137 1.35 4.13 3.88
CA ALA A 137 2.57 3.96 3.11
C ALA A 137 3.61 3.23 3.94
N ASP A 138 4.04 2.06 3.47
CA ASP A 138 4.98 1.20 4.19
C ASP A 138 6.43 1.47 3.81
N ASN A 139 7.34 1.13 4.73
CA ASN A 139 8.79 1.26 4.64
C ASN A 139 9.28 2.69 4.33
N ILE A 140 8.62 3.71 4.88
CA ILE A 140 8.97 5.11 4.63
C ILE A 140 10.30 5.54 5.26
N LEU A 141 10.77 4.82 6.30
CA LEU A 141 12.05 5.10 6.96
C LEU A 141 13.24 4.45 6.25
N TYR A 142 12.97 3.43 5.42
CA TYR A 142 13.91 2.79 4.53
C TYR A 142 15.25 2.47 5.20
N LYS A 143 15.24 1.55 6.15
CA LYS A 143 16.42 1.13 6.95
C LYS A 143 17.08 2.30 7.70
N GLY A 144 16.31 3.29 8.11
CA GLY A 144 16.81 4.49 8.77
C GLY A 144 17.54 5.49 7.84
N TYR A 145 17.67 5.19 6.55
CA TYR A 145 18.40 6.07 5.62
C TYR A 145 17.71 7.42 5.43
N VAL A 146 16.40 7.48 5.55
CA VAL A 146 15.63 8.71 5.40
C VAL A 146 15.94 9.71 6.53
N MET A 147 16.15 9.20 7.76
CA MET A 147 16.45 10.00 8.96
C MET A 147 17.94 10.29 9.15
N SER A 148 18.81 9.79 8.31
CA SER A 148 20.27 9.94 8.40
C SER A 148 20.82 10.80 7.26
N ASP A 149 22.10 11.19 7.34
CA ASP A 149 22.82 11.89 6.27
C ASP A 149 23.18 10.97 5.09
N TYR A 150 22.40 9.90 4.90
CA TYR A 150 22.67 8.91 3.86
C TYR A 150 22.59 9.52 2.45
N ASN A 151 23.70 9.42 1.72
CA ASN A 151 23.86 9.99 0.38
C ASN A 151 24.61 9.05 -0.59
N LYS A 152 24.58 7.72 -0.34
CA LYS A 152 25.24 6.77 -1.24
C LYS A 152 24.48 6.63 -2.56
N HIS A 153 25.22 6.56 -3.65
CA HIS A 153 24.70 6.66 -5.03
C HIS A 153 23.54 5.70 -5.35
N LYS A 154 23.61 4.43 -4.88
CA LYS A 154 22.66 3.36 -5.26
C LYS A 154 21.21 3.59 -4.80
N GLN A 155 21.00 4.30 -3.67
CA GLN A 155 19.66 4.49 -3.08
C GLN A 155 19.27 5.97 -2.98
N ARG A 156 20.10 6.86 -3.49
CA ARG A 156 19.93 8.31 -3.38
C ARG A 156 18.57 8.82 -3.87
N THR A 157 18.09 8.30 -4.99
CA THR A 157 16.77 8.69 -5.54
C THR A 157 15.63 8.22 -4.64
N ALA A 158 15.68 6.98 -4.15
CA ALA A 158 14.66 6.46 -3.24
C ALA A 158 14.58 7.26 -1.95
N VAL A 159 15.74 7.51 -1.31
CA VAL A 159 15.82 8.31 -0.07
C VAL A 159 15.32 9.73 -0.27
N ARG A 160 15.73 10.40 -1.38
CA ARG A 160 15.26 11.75 -1.69
C ARG A 160 13.74 11.78 -1.86
N ASN A 161 13.19 10.85 -2.63
CA ASN A 161 11.76 10.83 -2.93
C ASN A 161 10.92 10.43 -1.69
N LEU A 162 11.45 9.59 -0.80
CA LEU A 162 10.80 9.32 0.47
C LEU A 162 10.82 10.54 1.39
N ARG A 163 11.91 11.31 1.44
CA ARG A 163 11.94 12.59 2.19
C ARG A 163 10.94 13.60 1.64
N GLU A 164 10.83 13.70 0.32
CA GLU A 164 9.83 14.54 -0.35
C GLU A 164 8.41 14.07 0.00
N TYR A 165 8.14 12.78 -0.08
CA TYR A 165 6.87 12.17 0.33
C TYR A 165 6.52 12.50 1.78
N ILE A 166 7.44 12.27 2.73
CA ILE A 166 7.22 12.55 4.16
C ILE A 166 6.92 14.04 4.36
N LYS A 167 7.69 14.93 3.75
CA LYS A 167 7.45 16.36 3.82
C LYS A 167 6.05 16.71 3.32
N GLU A 168 5.64 16.17 2.17
CA GLU A 168 4.33 16.45 1.58
C GLU A 168 3.18 15.98 2.48
N ILE A 169 3.24 14.77 3.04
CA ILE A 169 2.17 14.26 3.91
C ILE A 169 2.10 14.96 5.28
N THR A 170 3.21 15.50 5.78
CA THR A 170 3.26 16.21 7.08
C THR A 170 2.92 17.69 6.97
N GLU A 171 3.19 18.33 5.84
CA GLU A 171 2.92 19.74 5.60
C GLU A 171 1.55 20.00 4.93
N ASN A 172 0.88 18.95 4.44
CA ASN A 172 -0.41 19.09 3.74
C ASN A 172 -1.56 19.38 4.74
N PRO A 173 -2.19 20.56 4.68
CA PRO A 173 -3.25 20.93 5.61
C PRO A 173 -4.54 20.09 5.47
N ASN A 174 -4.67 19.30 4.42
CA ASN A 174 -5.82 18.43 4.18
C ASN A 174 -5.61 17.00 4.72
N LEU A 175 -4.44 16.73 5.30
CA LEU A 175 -4.07 15.44 5.86
C LEU A 175 -3.81 15.55 7.36
N GLU A 176 -4.33 14.60 8.11
CA GLU A 176 -3.87 14.29 9.46
C GLU A 176 -2.95 13.07 9.34
N THR A 177 -1.66 13.29 9.59
CA THR A 177 -0.64 12.27 9.36
C THR A 177 0.06 11.87 10.65
N GLU A 178 0.17 10.57 10.87
CA GLU A 178 0.99 9.95 11.91
C GLU A 178 2.05 9.06 11.25
N ILE A 179 3.28 9.13 11.74
CA ILE A 179 4.38 8.26 11.34
C ILE A 179 4.69 7.33 12.50
N LEU A 180 4.50 6.03 12.27
CA LEU A 180 4.67 4.98 13.25
C LEU A 180 6.00 4.24 13.03
N GLU A 181 6.74 4.00 14.09
CA GLU A 181 7.99 3.22 14.06
C GLU A 181 7.67 1.71 14.16
N VAL A 182 6.84 1.21 13.24
CA VAL A 182 6.54 -0.22 13.08
C VAL A 182 7.13 -0.69 11.75
N GLY A 183 7.63 -1.91 11.71
CA GLY A 183 8.34 -2.41 10.53
C GLY A 183 9.51 -1.50 10.13
N ASP A 184 9.56 -1.11 8.86
CA ASP A 184 10.54 -0.12 8.34
C ASP A 184 9.91 1.29 8.22
N GLY A 185 8.96 1.61 9.10
CA GLY A 185 8.23 2.87 9.19
C GLY A 185 6.94 2.89 8.37
N LEU A 186 5.82 3.10 9.06
CA LEU A 186 4.48 3.21 8.46
C LEU A 186 3.96 4.64 8.58
N ALA A 187 3.62 5.29 7.46
CA ALA A 187 2.83 6.51 7.47
C ALA A 187 1.35 6.19 7.38
N VAL A 188 0.55 6.84 8.23
CA VAL A 188 -0.90 6.78 8.23
C VAL A 188 -1.42 8.20 8.02
N SER A 189 -2.00 8.47 6.85
CA SER A 189 -2.49 9.80 6.48
C SER A 189 -3.99 9.75 6.23
N ARG A 190 -4.77 10.44 7.07
CA ARG A 190 -6.22 10.56 6.94
C ARG A 190 -6.60 11.85 6.24
N ILE A 191 -7.56 11.79 5.33
CA ILE A 191 -8.15 12.97 4.70
C ILE A 191 -9.12 13.64 5.68
N ILE A 192 -8.83 14.89 6.11
CA ILE A 192 -9.62 15.62 7.10
C ILE A 192 -10.48 16.73 6.51
N SER A 193 -10.18 17.21 5.32
CA SER A 193 -11.02 18.18 4.61
C SER A 193 -11.51 17.59 3.30
N GLY A 194 -12.68 18.04 2.84
CA GLY A 194 -13.16 17.69 1.51
C GLY A 194 -12.20 18.31 0.49
N GLY A 195 -11.15 17.54 0.14
CA GLY A 195 -10.10 17.98 -0.74
C GLY A 195 -10.68 18.39 -2.08
N MET A 196 -10.52 19.63 -2.45
CA MET A 196 -10.59 20.06 -3.82
C MET A 196 -9.28 19.62 -4.50
N TYR A 197 -9.25 18.38 -4.96
CA TYR A 197 -8.41 17.97 -6.07
C TYR A 197 -9.38 17.63 -7.22
N GLU A 198 -10.09 18.69 -7.67
CA GLU A 198 -10.76 18.71 -8.97
C GLU A 198 -9.73 18.89 -10.10
#